data_3ee78b3d7bfed6788cdf4f23ab4052fa
#
_entry.id   3ee78b3d7bfed6788cdf4f23ab4052fa
#
_cell.length_a   1.000
_cell.length_b   1.000
_cell.length_c   1.000
_cell.angle_alpha   90.00
_cell.angle_beta   90.00
_cell.angle_gamma   90.00
#
_symmetry.space_group_name_H-M   'P 1'
#
loop_
_entity.id
_entity.type
_entity.pdbx_description
1 polymer ?
#
loop_
_entity_poly.entity_id
_entity_poly.type
_entity_poly.pdbx_seq_one_letter_code
_entity_poly.pdbx_strand_id
1 'polypeptide(L)'
;MSNYPATLVDLEQGVVVIGGGVVAARKVQGLLDAGARVTVIAPQLTRELKDLERAQRIAVIPRAYQTSDLKNARVVIAATDDPQVNQAVYDDARSRGILVNVVDDPAHCTFHVPAVVRRGPIAIAISTGGACPALAKRLREEIETAVGAEYAQLATLLAELRPRARTRVPRERRQALWHELMDAALPLLREGCDEDARRAVETILQQAETLQRHGGAEEQR
;
A
#
# COMPACT_ATOMS: atom_id res chain seq x y z
N MET A 1 -1.99 24.23 -0.97
CA MET A 1 -0.94 23.56 -1.78
C MET A 1 -1.52 22.27 -2.32
N SER A 2 -1.24 21.93 -3.59
CA SER A 2 -1.65 20.63 -4.15
C SER A 2 -0.65 19.56 -3.74
N ASN A 3 -1.14 18.42 -3.23
CA ASN A 3 -0.31 17.28 -2.87
C ASN A 3 -0.19 16.34 -4.09
N TYR A 4 1.01 15.78 -4.31
CA TYR A 4 1.22 14.75 -5.32
C TYR A 4 1.01 13.37 -4.68
N PRO A 5 0.00 12.58 -5.11
CA PRO A 5 -0.21 11.25 -4.58
C PRO A 5 0.85 10.28 -5.13
N ALA A 6 1.49 9.55 -4.23
CA ALA A 6 2.47 8.54 -4.58
C ALA A 6 2.36 7.33 -3.65
N THR A 7 2.77 6.16 -4.13
CA THR A 7 2.88 4.94 -3.33
C THR A 7 4.35 4.66 -3.05
N LEU A 8 4.70 4.53 -1.78
CA LEU A 8 6.04 4.12 -1.38
C LEU A 8 6.18 2.60 -1.57
N VAL A 9 7.24 2.20 -2.22
CA VAL A 9 7.62 0.81 -2.44
C VAL A 9 8.99 0.54 -1.81
N ASP A 10 9.36 -0.75 -1.64
CA ASP A 10 10.65 -1.14 -1.09
C ASP A 10 10.87 -0.58 0.33
N LEU A 11 9.92 -0.91 1.22
CA LEU A 11 9.97 -0.53 2.64
C LEU A 11 10.66 -1.59 3.52
N GLU A 12 11.38 -2.53 2.91
CA GLU A 12 12.10 -3.58 3.63
C GLU A 12 13.27 -3.04 4.46
N GLN A 13 13.69 -1.80 4.21
CA GLN A 13 14.78 -1.17 4.95
C GLN A 13 14.51 0.32 5.19
N GLY A 14 15.11 0.84 6.27
CA GLY A 14 15.15 2.28 6.52
C GLY A 14 13.84 2.90 6.98
N VAL A 15 12.95 2.15 7.62
CA VAL A 15 11.73 2.69 8.24
C VAL A 15 11.91 2.79 9.75
N VAL A 16 11.85 4.01 10.27
CA VAL A 16 12.07 4.32 11.69
C VAL A 16 10.82 4.97 12.29
N VAL A 17 10.42 4.54 13.47
CA VAL A 17 9.34 5.14 14.25
C VAL A 17 9.91 5.61 15.57
N ILE A 18 9.79 6.91 15.85
CA ILE A 18 10.21 7.51 17.11
C ILE A 18 8.99 7.67 17.99
N GLY A 19 8.99 6.97 19.13
CA GLY A 19 7.86 6.91 20.06
C GLY A 19 7.38 5.48 20.29
N GLY A 20 6.87 5.21 21.49
CA GLY A 20 6.44 3.88 21.94
C GLY A 20 5.00 3.81 22.44
N GLY A 21 4.22 4.89 22.23
CA GLY A 21 2.83 5.02 22.65
C GLY A 21 1.83 4.34 21.71
N VAL A 22 0.55 4.51 22.01
CA VAL A 22 -0.58 3.91 21.25
C VAL A 22 -0.59 4.40 19.79
N VAL A 23 -0.26 5.68 19.57
CA VAL A 23 -0.21 6.24 18.21
C VAL A 23 0.93 5.61 17.41
N ALA A 24 2.11 5.47 18.03
CA ALA A 24 3.25 4.77 17.42
C ALA A 24 2.89 3.33 17.05
N ALA A 25 2.25 2.57 17.95
CA ALA A 25 1.81 1.20 17.70
C ALA A 25 0.91 1.10 16.47
N ARG A 26 -0.08 1.99 16.34
CA ARG A 26 -0.97 2.05 15.17
C ARG A 26 -0.19 2.35 13.86
N LYS A 27 0.81 3.25 13.91
CA LYS A 27 1.65 3.56 12.74
C LYS A 27 2.54 2.38 12.37
N VAL A 28 3.13 1.71 13.35
CA VAL A 28 3.92 0.49 13.17
C VAL A 28 3.09 -0.60 12.49
N GLN A 29 1.86 -0.86 12.96
CA GLN A 29 0.98 -1.86 12.35
C GLN A 29 0.72 -1.56 10.88
N GLY A 30 0.36 -0.32 10.52
CA GLY A 30 0.14 0.07 9.14
C GLY A 30 1.38 -0.06 8.23
N LEU A 31 2.57 0.13 8.79
CA LEU A 31 3.84 -0.09 8.08
C LEU A 31 4.11 -1.58 7.88
N LEU A 32 3.87 -2.42 8.90
CA LEU A 32 4.01 -3.88 8.81
C LEU A 32 3.03 -4.47 7.79
N ASP A 33 1.79 -3.98 7.74
CA ASP A 33 0.80 -4.38 6.72
C ASP A 33 1.21 -4.01 5.30
N ALA A 34 2.11 -3.02 5.16
CA ALA A 34 2.73 -2.63 3.89
C ALA A 34 4.04 -3.37 3.60
N GLY A 35 4.41 -4.38 4.41
CA GLY A 35 5.64 -5.16 4.24
C GLY A 35 6.90 -4.44 4.73
N ALA A 36 6.77 -3.37 5.51
CA ALA A 36 7.93 -2.64 6.01
C ALA A 36 8.68 -3.41 7.10
N ARG A 37 10.01 -3.28 7.11
CA ARG A 37 10.83 -3.62 8.26
C ARG A 37 11.03 -2.39 9.13
N VAL A 38 10.43 -2.39 10.32
CA VAL A 38 10.33 -1.22 11.19
C VAL A 38 11.31 -1.31 12.35
N THR A 39 12.04 -0.22 12.61
CA THR A 39 12.78 0.00 13.85
C THR A 39 12.05 1.03 14.69
N VAL A 40 11.71 0.67 15.92
CA VAL A 40 11.08 1.56 16.90
C VAL A 40 12.13 2.07 17.89
N ILE A 41 12.15 3.38 18.14
CA ILE A 41 13.07 4.02 19.09
C ILE A 41 12.23 4.71 20.16
N ALA A 42 12.26 4.18 21.36
CA ALA A 42 11.53 4.75 22.50
C ALA A 42 12.07 4.18 23.82
N PRO A 43 12.10 4.97 24.91
CA PRO A 43 12.50 4.49 26.22
C PRO A 43 11.45 3.55 26.85
N GLN A 44 10.19 3.67 26.45
CA GLN A 44 9.09 2.86 26.94
C GLN A 44 8.18 2.45 25.77
N LEU A 45 7.63 1.24 25.85
CA LEU A 45 6.76 0.67 24.83
C LEU A 45 5.42 0.26 25.43
N THR A 46 4.35 0.41 24.65
CA THR A 46 3.07 -0.25 24.92
C THR A 46 3.21 -1.77 24.90
N ARG A 47 2.21 -2.46 25.48
CA ARG A 47 2.16 -3.94 25.45
C ARG A 47 2.19 -4.46 24.01
N GLU A 48 1.43 -3.85 23.13
CA GLU A 48 1.33 -4.23 21.71
C GLU A 48 2.71 -4.18 21.00
N LEU A 49 3.48 -3.12 21.20
CA LEU A 49 4.83 -3.01 20.63
C LEU A 49 5.80 -4.02 21.22
N LYS A 50 5.69 -4.32 22.53
CA LYS A 50 6.49 -5.39 23.18
C LYS A 50 6.16 -6.77 22.63
N ASP A 51 4.89 -7.02 22.31
CA ASP A 51 4.48 -8.30 21.74
C ASP A 51 4.99 -8.44 20.30
N LEU A 52 4.99 -7.35 19.50
CA LEU A 52 5.61 -7.32 18.17
C LEU A 52 7.14 -7.51 18.22
N GLU A 53 7.81 -6.92 19.20
CA GLU A 53 9.25 -7.12 19.41
C GLU A 53 9.57 -8.59 19.75
N ARG A 54 8.85 -9.20 20.70
CA ARG A 54 8.99 -10.61 21.06
C ARG A 54 8.76 -11.56 19.89
N ALA A 55 7.79 -11.21 19.03
CA ALA A 55 7.50 -11.91 17.79
C ALA A 55 8.52 -11.62 16.66
N GLN A 56 9.57 -10.84 16.93
CA GLN A 56 10.58 -10.43 15.96
C GLN A 56 10.02 -9.74 14.71
N ARG A 57 8.84 -9.10 14.84
CA ARG A 57 8.20 -8.35 13.76
C ARG A 57 8.77 -6.96 13.60
N ILE A 58 9.37 -6.40 14.66
CA ILE A 58 10.04 -5.10 14.69
C ILE A 58 11.37 -5.21 15.43
N ALA A 59 12.29 -4.30 15.10
CA ALA A 59 13.47 -4.05 15.92
C ALA A 59 13.16 -2.91 16.91
N VAL A 60 13.71 -2.98 18.11
CA VAL A 60 13.53 -1.94 19.15
C VAL A 60 14.89 -1.44 19.66
N ILE A 61 15.00 -0.14 19.81
CA ILE A 61 16.11 0.53 20.49
C ILE A 61 15.53 1.22 21.73
N PRO A 62 15.70 0.64 22.95
CA PRO A 62 15.00 1.08 24.16
C PRO A 62 15.68 2.27 24.83
N ARG A 63 15.73 3.42 24.13
CA ARG A 63 16.27 4.69 24.63
C ARG A 63 15.61 5.87 23.93
N ALA A 64 15.92 7.08 24.40
CA ALA A 64 15.54 8.31 23.72
C ALA A 64 16.23 8.42 22.33
N TYR A 65 15.58 9.18 21.44
CA TYR A 65 16.06 9.48 20.10
C TYR A 65 17.45 10.12 20.10
N GLN A 66 18.26 9.80 19.12
CA GLN A 66 19.53 10.44 18.81
C GLN A 66 19.64 10.68 17.30
N THR A 67 20.30 11.77 16.90
CA THR A 67 20.49 12.16 15.47
C THR A 67 21.08 11.05 14.61
N SER A 68 21.94 10.20 15.20
CA SER A 68 22.54 9.04 14.53
C SER A 68 21.55 7.97 14.09
N ASP A 69 20.35 7.93 14.69
CA ASP A 69 19.33 6.92 14.43
C ASP A 69 18.76 7.01 13.01
N LEU A 70 18.86 8.18 12.39
CA LEU A 70 18.39 8.40 11.02
C LEU A 70 19.47 8.13 9.94
N LYS A 71 20.66 7.61 10.30
CA LYS A 71 21.76 7.45 9.35
C LYS A 71 21.40 6.65 8.09
N ASN A 72 20.55 5.62 8.23
CA ASN A 72 20.13 4.77 7.13
C ASN A 72 18.59 4.82 6.94
N ALA A 73 17.93 5.82 7.51
CA ALA A 73 16.49 5.97 7.37
C ALA A 73 16.13 6.52 5.99
N ARG A 74 15.05 6.02 5.42
CA ARG A 74 14.39 6.54 4.20
C ARG A 74 13.06 7.20 4.56
N VAL A 75 12.40 6.67 5.59
CA VAL A 75 11.13 7.14 6.10
C VAL A 75 11.21 7.17 7.62
N VAL A 76 10.79 8.27 8.22
CA VAL A 76 10.67 8.39 9.67
C VAL A 76 9.28 8.89 10.05
N ILE A 77 8.72 8.31 11.11
CA ILE A 77 7.49 8.79 11.74
C ILE A 77 7.83 9.19 13.18
N ALA A 78 7.63 10.46 13.50
CA ALA A 78 7.73 10.98 14.87
C ALA A 78 6.34 10.93 15.51
N ALA A 79 6.20 10.12 16.54
CA ALA A 79 4.96 9.86 17.28
C ALA A 79 5.21 9.88 18.79
N THR A 80 5.89 10.92 19.25
CA THR A 80 6.15 11.17 20.69
C THR A 80 5.26 12.30 21.20
N ASP A 81 5.07 12.34 22.52
CA ASP A 81 4.37 13.44 23.18
C ASP A 81 5.32 14.63 23.49
N ASP A 82 6.61 14.50 23.15
CA ASP A 82 7.61 15.54 23.35
C ASP A 82 7.81 16.37 22.07
N PRO A 83 7.35 17.63 22.03
CA PRO A 83 7.49 18.50 20.87
C PRO A 83 8.95 18.79 20.49
N GLN A 84 9.87 18.79 21.46
CA GLN A 84 11.28 19.07 21.20
C GLN A 84 11.93 17.89 20.47
N VAL A 85 11.59 16.66 20.86
CA VAL A 85 12.04 15.45 20.15
C VAL A 85 11.46 15.42 18.73
N ASN A 86 10.16 15.71 18.57
CA ASN A 86 9.51 15.74 17.27
C ASN A 86 10.14 16.80 16.35
N GLN A 87 10.46 17.98 16.86
CA GLN A 87 11.18 19.04 16.12
C GLN A 87 12.58 18.57 15.70
N ALA A 88 13.34 17.99 16.63
CA ALA A 88 14.68 17.49 16.33
C ALA A 88 14.67 16.39 15.24
N VAL A 89 13.70 15.47 15.31
CA VAL A 89 13.51 14.43 14.27
C VAL A 89 13.21 15.07 12.93
N TYR A 90 12.34 16.08 12.89
CA TYR A 90 12.00 16.80 11.66
C TYR A 90 13.22 17.48 11.04
N ASP A 91 13.98 18.24 11.83
CA ASP A 91 15.15 18.99 11.37
C ASP A 91 16.24 18.02 10.84
N ASP A 92 16.51 16.97 11.57
CA ASP A 92 17.46 15.92 11.18
C ASP A 92 17.05 15.20 9.89
N ALA A 93 15.77 14.85 9.75
CA ALA A 93 15.23 14.21 8.57
C ALA A 93 15.30 15.15 7.34
N ARG A 94 14.87 16.40 7.51
CA ARG A 94 14.91 17.42 6.46
C ARG A 94 16.31 17.67 5.95
N SER A 95 17.29 17.79 6.84
CA SER A 95 18.69 18.05 6.47
C SER A 95 19.30 16.93 5.62
N ARG A 96 18.75 15.72 5.72
CA ARG A 96 19.21 14.50 5.02
C ARG A 96 18.34 14.08 3.85
N GLY A 97 17.27 14.81 3.54
CA GLY A 97 16.31 14.44 2.50
C GLY A 97 15.49 13.19 2.81
N ILE A 98 15.32 12.85 4.10
CA ILE A 98 14.51 11.71 4.56
C ILE A 98 13.04 12.12 4.59
N LEU A 99 12.15 11.23 4.16
CA LEU A 99 10.71 11.44 4.28
C LEU A 99 10.30 11.41 5.75
N VAL A 100 9.68 12.50 6.23
CA VAL A 100 9.27 12.63 7.63
C VAL A 100 7.78 12.93 7.77
N ASN A 101 7.14 12.25 8.72
CA ASN A 101 5.78 12.54 9.19
C ASN A 101 5.81 12.73 10.70
N VAL A 102 5.53 13.94 11.15
CA VAL A 102 5.29 14.24 12.57
C VAL A 102 3.80 14.13 12.81
N VAL A 103 3.42 13.26 13.75
CA VAL A 103 2.01 12.99 14.03
C VAL A 103 1.34 14.23 14.60
N ASP A 104 0.15 14.54 14.10
CA ASP A 104 -0.67 15.69 14.47
C ASP A 104 -0.02 17.07 14.25
N ASP A 105 1.06 17.11 13.45
CA ASP A 105 1.76 18.35 13.08
C ASP A 105 2.02 18.41 11.55
N PRO A 106 1.04 18.88 10.77
CA PRO A 106 1.17 18.97 9.31
C PRO A 106 2.31 19.88 8.81
N ALA A 107 2.69 20.89 9.60
CA ALA A 107 3.76 21.82 9.24
C ALA A 107 5.15 21.13 9.23
N HIS A 108 5.32 20.11 10.04
CA HIS A 108 6.54 19.33 10.17
C HIS A 108 6.42 17.97 9.46
N CYS A 109 5.72 17.94 8.31
CA CYS A 109 5.59 16.75 7.46
C CYS A 109 6.12 17.01 6.05
N THR A 110 6.86 16.05 5.49
CA THR A 110 7.19 16.01 4.06
C THR A 110 6.30 15.05 3.28
N PHE A 111 5.57 14.20 3.97
CA PHE A 111 4.50 13.35 3.42
C PHE A 111 3.38 13.15 4.43
N HIS A 112 2.20 12.88 3.94
CA HIS A 112 1.04 12.56 4.77
C HIS A 112 0.62 11.11 4.57
N VAL A 113 0.17 10.47 5.65
CA VAL A 113 -0.43 9.11 5.59
C VAL A 113 -1.93 9.28 5.37
N PRO A 114 -2.46 8.95 4.19
CA PRO A 114 -3.88 9.08 3.87
C PRO A 114 -4.74 8.07 4.63
N ALA A 115 -6.06 8.24 4.60
CA ALA A 115 -6.98 7.16 4.90
C ALA A 115 -6.89 6.10 3.78
N VAL A 116 -6.90 4.81 4.13
CA VAL A 116 -6.69 3.73 3.14
C VAL A 116 -7.76 2.66 3.28
N VAL A 117 -8.35 2.26 2.15
CA VAL A 117 -9.09 1.00 2.00
C VAL A 117 -8.17 -0.04 1.41
N ARG A 118 -8.11 -1.22 2.02
CA ARG A 118 -7.32 -2.35 1.51
C ARG A 118 -8.22 -3.55 1.20
N ARG A 119 -8.01 -4.14 0.02
CA ARG A 119 -8.65 -5.39 -0.40
C ARG A 119 -7.59 -6.27 -1.10
N GLY A 120 -6.94 -7.15 -0.34
CA GLY A 120 -5.81 -7.91 -0.86
C GLY A 120 -4.72 -6.99 -1.44
N PRO A 121 -4.37 -7.14 -2.72
CA PRO A 121 -3.35 -6.31 -3.35
C PRO A 121 -3.81 -4.89 -3.70
N ILE A 122 -5.13 -4.60 -3.59
CA ILE A 122 -5.67 -3.27 -3.89
C ILE A 122 -5.51 -2.36 -2.69
N ALA A 123 -5.00 -1.15 -2.92
CA ALA A 123 -4.97 -0.07 -1.94
C ALA A 123 -5.56 1.20 -2.56
N ILE A 124 -6.58 1.77 -1.90
CA ILE A 124 -7.22 3.03 -2.31
C ILE A 124 -6.90 4.06 -1.24
N ALA A 125 -6.08 5.04 -1.58
CA ALA A 125 -5.65 6.10 -0.68
C ALA A 125 -6.55 7.34 -0.86
N ILE A 126 -7.06 7.87 0.26
CA ILE A 126 -8.00 8.99 0.27
C ILE A 126 -7.38 10.13 1.05
N SER A 127 -7.13 11.24 0.38
CA SER A 127 -6.61 12.46 0.99
C SER A 127 -7.53 13.63 0.69
N THR A 128 -7.77 14.44 1.72
CA THR A 128 -8.51 15.72 1.59
C THR A 128 -7.55 16.93 1.56
N GLY A 129 -6.26 16.68 1.34
CA GLY A 129 -5.24 17.74 1.37
C GLY A 129 -5.07 18.39 2.76
N GLY A 130 -5.47 17.68 3.82
CA GLY A 130 -5.48 18.22 5.19
C GLY A 130 -6.74 19.03 5.54
N ALA A 131 -7.66 19.23 4.58
CA ALA A 131 -8.84 20.07 4.81
C ALA A 131 -9.82 19.51 5.84
N CYS A 132 -10.05 18.18 5.84
CA CYS A 132 -11.02 17.58 6.76
C CYS A 132 -10.75 16.07 6.96
N PRO A 133 -10.13 15.68 8.08
CA PRO A 133 -9.91 14.26 8.41
C PRO A 133 -11.22 13.45 8.53
N ALA A 134 -12.29 14.07 9.03
CA ALA A 134 -13.60 13.41 9.13
C ALA A 134 -14.19 13.07 7.76
N LEU A 135 -14.00 13.93 6.75
CA LEU A 135 -14.42 13.66 5.39
C LEU A 135 -13.61 12.50 4.78
N ALA A 136 -12.30 12.46 4.99
CA ALA A 136 -11.46 11.35 4.53
C ALA A 136 -11.90 10.01 5.15
N LYS A 137 -12.27 10.02 6.45
CA LYS A 137 -12.82 8.85 7.14
C LYS A 137 -14.16 8.41 6.53
N ARG A 138 -15.07 9.35 6.30
CA ARG A 138 -16.38 9.07 5.71
C ARG A 138 -16.25 8.47 4.30
N LEU A 139 -15.44 9.08 3.45
CA LEU A 139 -15.16 8.54 2.10
C LEU A 139 -14.54 7.15 2.15
N ARG A 140 -13.65 6.89 3.12
CA ARG A 140 -13.10 5.55 3.32
C ARG A 140 -14.20 4.53 3.60
N GLU A 141 -15.15 4.84 4.49
CA GLU A 141 -16.25 3.96 4.84
C GLU A 141 -17.18 3.70 3.65
N GLU A 142 -17.49 4.71 2.85
CA GLU A 142 -18.29 4.58 1.62
C GLU A 142 -17.59 3.71 0.57
N ILE A 143 -16.30 3.95 0.32
CA ILE A 143 -15.50 3.15 -0.63
C ILE A 143 -15.33 1.71 -0.12
N GLU A 144 -15.18 1.52 1.20
CA GLU A 144 -15.03 0.20 1.81
C GLU A 144 -16.29 -0.65 1.64
N THR A 145 -17.46 -0.02 1.57
CA THR A 145 -18.74 -0.66 1.27
C THR A 145 -18.87 -0.96 -0.24
N ALA A 146 -18.42 -0.05 -1.10
CA ALA A 146 -18.56 -0.18 -2.56
C ALA A 146 -17.54 -1.16 -3.16
N VAL A 147 -16.36 -1.33 -2.54
CA VAL A 147 -15.29 -2.21 -3.00
C VAL A 147 -15.19 -3.40 -2.04
N GLY A 148 -15.87 -4.47 -2.34
CA GLY A 148 -15.91 -5.68 -1.52
C GLY A 148 -14.70 -6.60 -1.68
N ALA A 149 -14.77 -7.77 -1.06
CA ALA A 149 -13.69 -8.78 -1.07
C ALA A 149 -13.46 -9.39 -2.47
N GLU A 150 -14.49 -9.41 -3.30
CA GLU A 150 -14.46 -9.93 -4.68
C GLU A 150 -13.42 -9.20 -5.54
N TYR A 151 -13.16 -7.93 -5.27
CA TYR A 151 -12.12 -7.18 -5.99
C TYR A 151 -10.70 -7.67 -5.65
N ALA A 152 -10.47 -8.16 -4.44
CA ALA A 152 -9.19 -8.78 -4.09
C ALA A 152 -8.97 -10.08 -4.85
N GLN A 153 -10.02 -10.91 -4.94
CA GLN A 153 -10.01 -12.16 -5.71
C GLN A 153 -9.77 -11.88 -7.19
N LEU A 154 -10.52 -10.92 -7.75
CA LEU A 154 -10.36 -10.48 -9.14
C LEU A 154 -8.93 -10.00 -9.43
N ALA A 155 -8.37 -9.14 -8.58
CA ALA A 155 -7.02 -8.62 -8.77
C ALA A 155 -5.96 -9.75 -8.76
N THR A 156 -6.12 -10.73 -7.89
CA THR A 156 -5.25 -11.91 -7.82
C THR A 156 -5.36 -12.73 -9.10
N LEU A 157 -6.59 -13.02 -9.53
CA LEU A 157 -6.86 -13.78 -10.75
C LEU A 157 -6.26 -13.11 -12.02
N LEU A 158 -6.47 -11.79 -12.15
CA LEU A 158 -5.90 -11.03 -13.27
C LEU A 158 -4.37 -10.96 -13.22
N ALA A 159 -3.76 -10.90 -12.03
CA ALA A 159 -2.31 -10.93 -11.87
C ALA A 159 -1.69 -12.24 -12.36
N GLU A 160 -2.34 -13.40 -12.12
CA GLU A 160 -1.93 -14.71 -12.61
C GLU A 160 -1.92 -14.78 -14.16
N LEU A 161 -2.91 -14.13 -14.80
CA LEU A 161 -3.05 -14.13 -16.27
C LEU A 161 -2.13 -13.12 -16.97
N ARG A 162 -1.67 -12.10 -16.26
CA ARG A 162 -0.90 -10.99 -16.83
C ARG A 162 0.35 -11.38 -17.62
N PRO A 163 1.20 -12.33 -17.19
CA PRO A 163 2.36 -12.76 -17.98
C PRO A 163 1.97 -13.36 -19.33
N ARG A 164 0.93 -14.20 -19.36
CA ARG A 164 0.42 -14.83 -20.60
C ARG A 164 -0.19 -13.80 -21.55
N ALA A 165 -1.05 -12.92 -21.03
CA ALA A 165 -1.64 -11.83 -21.82
C ALA A 165 -0.55 -10.90 -22.41
N ARG A 166 0.52 -10.63 -21.64
CA ARG A 166 1.64 -9.80 -22.11
C ARG A 166 2.44 -10.45 -23.25
N THR A 167 2.60 -11.76 -23.24
CA THR A 167 3.44 -12.48 -24.21
C THR A 167 2.66 -13.00 -25.42
N ARG A 168 1.36 -13.31 -25.26
CA ARG A 168 0.57 -14.03 -26.26
C ARG A 168 -0.60 -13.26 -26.86
N VAL A 169 -0.83 -12.01 -26.40
CA VAL A 169 -1.92 -11.17 -26.94
C VAL A 169 -1.34 -9.87 -27.48
N PRO A 170 -1.72 -9.43 -28.71
CA PRO A 170 -1.28 -8.17 -29.31
C PRO A 170 -1.53 -6.97 -28.38
N ARG A 171 -0.60 -6.01 -28.41
CA ARG A 171 -0.65 -4.85 -27.49
C ARG A 171 -1.96 -4.08 -27.60
N GLU A 172 -2.44 -3.90 -28.83
CA GLU A 172 -3.64 -3.16 -29.20
C GLU A 172 -4.90 -3.78 -28.59
N ARG A 173 -4.92 -5.12 -28.45
CA ARG A 173 -6.06 -5.86 -27.94
C ARG A 173 -6.07 -6.00 -26.42
N ARG A 174 -4.95 -5.78 -25.73
CA ARG A 174 -4.83 -6.05 -24.28
C ARG A 174 -5.80 -5.24 -23.44
N GLN A 175 -6.07 -3.98 -23.82
CA GLN A 175 -7.00 -3.16 -23.06
C GLN A 175 -8.42 -3.74 -23.13
N ALA A 176 -8.91 -4.08 -24.31
CA ALA A 176 -10.22 -4.71 -24.48
C ALA A 176 -10.30 -6.05 -23.72
N LEU A 177 -9.26 -6.88 -23.84
CA LEU A 177 -9.17 -8.14 -23.11
C LEU A 177 -9.33 -7.95 -21.59
N TRP A 178 -8.66 -6.96 -20.98
CA TRP A 178 -8.81 -6.72 -19.55
C TRP A 178 -10.23 -6.35 -19.15
N HIS A 179 -10.94 -5.57 -19.97
CA HIS A 179 -12.36 -5.26 -19.74
C HIS A 179 -13.22 -6.52 -19.83
N GLU A 180 -13.06 -7.32 -20.89
CA GLU A 180 -13.78 -8.59 -21.08
C GLU A 180 -13.58 -9.55 -19.89
N LEU A 181 -12.33 -9.68 -19.40
CA LEU A 181 -12.02 -10.53 -18.25
C LEU A 181 -12.67 -10.02 -16.96
N MET A 182 -12.65 -8.71 -16.70
CA MET A 182 -13.28 -8.12 -15.52
C MET A 182 -14.81 -8.25 -15.56
N ASP A 183 -15.42 -7.97 -16.72
CA ASP A 183 -16.88 -8.06 -16.90
C ASP A 183 -17.40 -9.48 -16.75
N ALA A 184 -16.62 -10.48 -17.17
CA ALA A 184 -16.99 -11.87 -17.02
C ALA A 184 -16.79 -12.42 -15.59
N ALA A 185 -15.70 -12.03 -14.93
CA ALA A 185 -15.35 -12.60 -13.64
C ALA A 185 -16.06 -11.94 -12.45
N LEU A 186 -16.20 -10.61 -12.46
CA LEU A 186 -16.69 -9.87 -11.29
C LEU A 186 -18.09 -10.27 -10.83
N PRO A 187 -19.09 -10.49 -11.72
CA PRO A 187 -20.40 -10.99 -11.30
C PRO A 187 -20.31 -12.35 -10.61
N LEU A 188 -19.55 -13.29 -11.17
CA LEU A 188 -19.38 -14.63 -10.63
C LEU A 188 -18.69 -14.62 -9.25
N LEU A 189 -17.69 -13.78 -9.08
CA LEU A 189 -17.01 -13.59 -7.78
C LEU A 189 -17.94 -13.00 -6.72
N ARG A 190 -18.86 -12.11 -7.11
CA ARG A 190 -19.89 -11.56 -6.21
C ARG A 190 -20.89 -12.60 -5.74
N GLU A 191 -21.14 -13.61 -6.55
CA GLU A 191 -22.02 -14.76 -6.24
C GLU A 191 -21.26 -15.89 -5.50
N GLY A 192 -19.94 -15.74 -5.26
CA GLY A 192 -19.09 -16.75 -4.63
C GLY A 192 -18.74 -17.93 -5.55
N CYS A 193 -18.91 -17.78 -6.88
CA CYS A 193 -18.64 -18.79 -7.88
C CYS A 193 -17.19 -18.71 -8.41
N ASP A 194 -16.20 -18.87 -7.53
CA ASP A 194 -14.78 -18.65 -7.81
C ASP A 194 -14.24 -19.54 -8.95
N GLU A 195 -14.64 -20.82 -8.99
CA GLU A 195 -14.25 -21.76 -10.04
C GLU A 195 -14.82 -21.39 -11.41
N ASP A 196 -16.05 -20.88 -11.44
CA ASP A 196 -16.68 -20.44 -12.69
C ASP A 196 -16.02 -19.14 -13.19
N ALA A 197 -15.71 -18.22 -12.30
CA ALA A 197 -14.95 -17.01 -12.63
C ALA A 197 -13.57 -17.39 -13.24
N ARG A 198 -12.86 -18.33 -12.64
CA ARG A 198 -11.57 -18.80 -13.12
C ARG A 198 -11.70 -19.45 -14.51
N ARG A 199 -12.71 -20.28 -14.73
CA ARG A 199 -12.97 -20.91 -16.05
C ARG A 199 -13.32 -19.88 -17.12
N ALA A 200 -14.17 -18.91 -16.79
CA ALA A 200 -14.57 -17.84 -17.71
C ALA A 200 -13.37 -17.04 -18.22
N VAL A 201 -12.51 -16.56 -17.32
CA VAL A 201 -11.33 -15.77 -17.72
C VAL A 201 -10.30 -16.59 -18.49
N GLU A 202 -10.13 -17.87 -18.15
CA GLU A 202 -9.23 -18.75 -18.89
C GLU A 202 -9.71 -18.98 -20.32
N THR A 203 -11.02 -19.18 -20.53
CA THR A 203 -11.64 -19.34 -21.85
C THR A 203 -11.45 -18.09 -22.71
N ILE A 204 -11.72 -16.90 -22.16
CA ILE A 204 -11.55 -15.63 -22.87
C ILE A 204 -10.09 -15.41 -23.27
N LEU A 205 -9.15 -15.67 -22.36
CA LEU A 205 -7.73 -15.51 -22.65
C LEU A 205 -7.28 -16.47 -23.76
N GLN A 206 -7.69 -17.75 -23.73
CA GLN A 206 -7.38 -18.74 -24.77
C GLN A 206 -7.91 -18.32 -26.15
N GLN A 207 -9.13 -17.79 -26.21
CA GLN A 207 -9.69 -17.24 -27.45
C GLN A 207 -8.85 -16.06 -27.98
N ALA A 208 -8.44 -15.15 -27.10
CA ALA A 208 -7.59 -14.03 -27.48
C ALA A 208 -6.19 -14.45 -27.96
N GLU A 209 -5.62 -15.53 -27.39
CA GLU A 209 -4.36 -16.12 -27.82
C GLU A 209 -4.47 -16.81 -29.21
N THR A 210 -5.62 -17.43 -29.50
CA THR A 210 -5.82 -18.19 -30.76
C THR A 210 -6.02 -17.26 -31.96
N LEU A 211 -6.69 -16.14 -31.79
CA LEU A 211 -6.90 -15.15 -32.85
C LEU A 211 -5.58 -14.57 -33.38
N GLN A 212 -4.53 -14.52 -32.57
CA GLN A 212 -3.20 -14.10 -33.02
C GLN A 212 -2.55 -15.15 -33.98
N ARG A 213 -2.80 -16.43 -33.77
CA ARG A 213 -2.20 -17.48 -34.60
C ARG A 213 -2.76 -17.51 -36.01
N HIS A 214 -4.00 -17.05 -36.21
CA HIS A 214 -4.67 -17.04 -37.50
C HIS A 214 -4.47 -15.72 -38.28
N GLY A 215 -4.38 -14.57 -37.60
CA GLY A 215 -4.11 -13.28 -38.25
C GLY A 215 -2.69 -13.11 -38.83
N GLY A 216 -1.70 -13.78 -38.24
CA GLY A 216 -0.32 -13.79 -38.76
C GLY A 216 -0.09 -14.67 -40.00
N ALA A 217 -1.05 -15.52 -40.38
CA ALA A 217 -0.96 -16.40 -41.56
C ALA A 217 -1.50 -15.74 -42.84
N GLU A 218 -2.31 -14.71 -42.76
CA GLU A 218 -2.88 -13.97 -43.89
C GLU A 218 -1.99 -12.81 -44.39
N GLU A 219 -1.08 -12.28 -43.58
CA GLU A 219 -0.14 -11.22 -44.01
C GLU A 219 1.13 -11.78 -44.74
N GLN A 220 1.27 -13.07 -44.87
CA GLN A 220 2.42 -13.69 -45.55
C GLN A 220 2.04 -14.38 -46.91
N ARG A 221 0.90 -14.02 -47.50
CA ARG A 221 0.55 -14.47 -48.85
C ARG A 221 0.50 -13.36 -49.88
#